data_2ec34677d4d91f9c9d2b93334bd8800b
#
_entry.id   2ec34677d4d91f9c9d2b93334bd8800b
#
_cell.length_a   1.000
_cell.length_b   1.000
_cell.length_c   1.000
_cell.angle_alpha   90.00
_cell.angle_beta   90.00
_cell.angle_gamma   90.00
#
_symmetry.space_group_name_H-M   'P 1'
#
loop_
_entity.id
_entity.type
_entity.pdbx_description
1 polymer ?
#
loop_
_entity_poly.entity_id
_entity_poly.type
_entity_poly.pdbx_seq_one_letter_code
_entity_poly.pdbx_strand_id
1 'polypeptide(L)' 'MIEEMEAIMFYDERADATTDKNLKEIIIHNRDDEKEHFSLLLEYLRRNDPEMDREMKEILFSKKELNELGD' A
#
# COMPACT_ATOMS: atom_id res chain seq x y z
N MET A 1 -2.07 1.71 -9.95
CA MET A 1 -2.02 1.89 -8.48
C MET A 1 -3.31 1.51 -7.78
N ILE A 2 -4.44 1.89 -8.32
CA ILE A 2 -5.74 1.50 -7.73
C ILE A 2 -5.89 -0.01 -7.71
N GLU A 3 -5.49 -0.70 -8.76
CA GLU A 3 -5.57 -2.15 -8.88
C GLU A 3 -4.76 -2.86 -7.81
N GLU A 4 -3.56 -2.35 -7.50
CA GLU A 4 -2.70 -2.91 -6.47
C GLU A 4 -3.28 -2.69 -5.08
N MET A 5 -3.84 -1.51 -4.82
CA MET A 5 -4.53 -1.22 -3.56
C MET A 5 -5.74 -2.13 -3.36
N GLU A 6 -6.55 -2.31 -4.40
CA GLU A 6 -7.71 -3.20 -4.35
C GLU A 6 -7.30 -4.64 -4.12
N ALA A 7 -6.21 -5.09 -4.76
CA ALA A 7 -5.68 -6.43 -4.56
C ALA A 7 -5.21 -6.65 -3.12
N ILE A 8 -4.50 -5.67 -2.54
CA ILE A 8 -4.05 -5.75 -1.15
C ILE A 8 -5.24 -5.90 -0.22
N MET A 9 -6.28 -5.08 -0.38
CA MET A 9 -7.48 -5.13 0.45
C MET A 9 -8.22 -6.46 0.28
N PHE A 10 -8.35 -6.93 -0.95
CA PHE A 10 -8.99 -8.21 -1.24
C PHE A 10 -8.25 -9.37 -0.57
N TYR A 11 -6.92 -9.40 -0.69
CA TYR A 11 -6.12 -10.46 -0.08
C TYR A 11 -6.16 -10.40 1.45
N ASP A 12 -6.19 -9.22 2.04
CA ASP A 12 -6.35 -9.08 3.50
C ASP A 12 -7.67 -9.69 3.97
N GLU A 13 -8.78 -9.40 3.29
CA GLU A 13 -10.09 -9.97 3.63
C GLU A 13 -10.09 -11.49 3.48
N ARG A 14 -9.49 -12.00 2.40
CA ARG A 14 -9.40 -13.43 2.16
C ARG A 14 -8.55 -14.15 3.19
N ALA A 15 -7.42 -13.55 3.59
CA ALA A 15 -6.55 -14.11 4.61
C ALA A 15 -7.26 -14.22 5.95
N ASP A 16 -8.05 -13.20 6.31
CA ASP A 16 -8.83 -13.20 7.55
C ASP A 16 -9.96 -14.22 7.52
N ALA A 17 -10.56 -14.44 6.35
CA ALA A 17 -11.71 -15.32 6.20
C ALA A 17 -11.35 -16.82 6.11
N THR A 18 -10.12 -17.16 5.72
CA THR A 18 -9.74 -18.57 5.54
C THR A 18 -9.27 -19.22 6.82
N THR A 19 -9.69 -20.49 7.01
CA THR A 19 -9.22 -21.33 8.11
C THR A 19 -8.11 -22.30 7.66
N ASP A 20 -7.86 -22.39 6.35
CA ASP A 20 -6.78 -23.22 5.83
C ASP A 20 -5.46 -22.48 5.93
N LYS A 21 -4.58 -23.00 6.78
CA LYS A 21 -3.28 -22.36 7.05
C LYS A 21 -2.40 -22.23 5.80
N ASN A 22 -2.38 -23.26 4.96
CA ASN A 22 -1.53 -23.26 3.77
C ASN A 22 -2.05 -22.24 2.75
N LEU A 23 -3.37 -22.20 2.56
CA LEU A 23 -3.99 -21.22 1.68
C LEU A 23 -3.76 -19.79 2.21
N LYS A 24 -3.89 -19.61 3.51
CA LYS A 24 -3.64 -18.31 4.13
C LYS A 24 -2.22 -17.81 3.87
N GLU A 25 -1.22 -18.66 3.96
CA GLU A 25 0.17 -18.31 3.68
C GLU A 25 0.38 -17.88 2.23
N ILE A 26 -0.27 -18.56 1.28
CA ILE A 26 -0.22 -18.19 -0.13
C ILE A 26 -0.86 -16.83 -0.36
N ILE A 27 -2.02 -16.60 0.23
CA ILE A 27 -2.74 -15.31 0.10
C ILE A 27 -1.90 -14.16 0.67
N ILE A 28 -1.27 -14.36 1.83
CA ILE A 28 -0.41 -13.36 2.46
C ILE A 28 0.80 -13.06 1.58
N HIS A 29 1.41 -14.08 0.99
CA HIS A 29 2.53 -13.90 0.07
C HIS A 29 2.13 -13.05 -1.14
N ASN A 30 1.00 -13.36 -1.77
CA ASN A 30 0.49 -12.57 -2.88
C ASN A 30 0.17 -11.13 -2.47
N ARG A 31 -0.38 -10.94 -1.28
CA ARG A 31 -0.63 -9.60 -0.73
C ARG A 31 0.66 -8.81 -0.60
N ASP A 32 1.71 -9.43 -0.07
CA ASP A 32 3.00 -8.75 0.14
C ASP A 32 3.65 -8.40 -1.20
N ASP A 33 3.51 -9.25 -2.22
CA ASP A 33 3.97 -8.93 -3.57
C ASP A 33 3.25 -7.70 -4.13
N GLU A 34 1.94 -7.58 -3.89
CA GLU A 34 1.17 -6.40 -4.34
C GLU A 34 1.60 -5.14 -3.60
N LYS A 35 2.00 -5.25 -2.33
CA LYS A 35 2.54 -4.10 -1.59
C LYS A 35 3.85 -3.61 -2.19
N GLU A 36 4.69 -4.51 -2.65
CA GLU A 36 5.92 -4.15 -3.36
C GLU A 36 5.60 -3.42 -4.67
N HIS A 37 4.69 -3.98 -5.48
CA HIS A 37 4.25 -3.36 -6.74
C HIS A 37 3.69 -1.95 -6.50
N PHE A 38 2.84 -1.80 -5.51
CA PHE A 38 2.27 -0.51 -5.14
C PHE A 38 3.39 0.49 -4.80
N SER A 39 4.37 0.07 -4.02
CA SER A 39 5.47 0.93 -3.58
C SER A 39 6.34 1.38 -4.75
N LEU A 40 6.60 0.48 -5.71
CA LEU A 40 7.34 0.82 -6.93
C LEU A 40 6.61 1.85 -7.78
N LEU A 41 5.30 1.68 -7.95
CA LEU A 41 4.48 2.62 -8.70
C LEU A 41 4.41 3.99 -8.00
N LEU A 42 4.34 3.99 -6.70
CA LEU A 42 4.34 5.22 -5.91
C LEU A 42 5.65 5.99 -6.09
N GLU A 43 6.78 5.29 -6.05
CA GLU A 43 8.08 5.92 -6.26
C GLU A 43 8.23 6.43 -7.70
N TYR A 44 7.73 5.70 -8.68
CA TYR A 44 7.72 6.17 -10.08
C TYR A 44 6.92 7.46 -10.20
N LEU A 45 5.74 7.50 -9.60
CA LEU A 45 4.89 8.69 -9.60
C LEU A 45 5.62 9.87 -8.97
N ARG A 46 6.24 9.65 -7.83
CA ARG A 46 6.99 10.69 -7.12
C ARG A 46 8.08 11.32 -8.00
N ARG A 47 8.81 10.48 -8.73
CA ARG A 47 9.91 10.96 -9.59
C ARG A 47 9.44 11.71 -10.83
N ASN A 48 8.19 11.51 -11.24
CA ASN A 48 7.66 12.07 -12.47
C ASN A 48 6.57 13.13 -12.27
N ASP A 49 6.24 13.44 -11.02
CA ASP A 49 5.20 14.42 -10.68
C ASP A 49 5.71 15.31 -9.53
N PRO A 50 6.18 16.54 -9.83
CA PRO A 50 6.74 17.42 -8.80
C PRO A 50 5.77 17.78 -7.68
N GLU A 51 4.47 17.89 -7.96
CA GLU A 51 3.48 18.19 -6.92
C GLU A 51 3.28 17.00 -5.99
N MET A 52 3.21 15.79 -6.56
CA MET A 52 3.13 14.57 -5.76
C MET A 52 4.38 14.39 -4.90
N ASP A 53 5.56 14.66 -5.47
CA ASP A 53 6.82 14.59 -4.71
C ASP A 53 6.77 15.53 -3.51
N ARG A 54 6.31 16.74 -3.69
CA ARG A 54 6.20 17.74 -2.63
C ARG A 54 5.24 17.27 -1.53
N GLU A 55 4.04 16.83 -1.92
CA GLU A 55 3.03 16.35 -0.97
C GLU A 55 3.52 15.12 -0.21
N MET A 56 4.15 14.19 -0.90
CA MET A 56 4.70 12.99 -0.26
C MET A 56 5.78 13.33 0.76
N LYS A 57 6.65 14.29 0.45
CA LYS A 57 7.70 14.72 1.38
C LYS A 57 7.14 15.36 2.65
N GLU A 58 5.99 16.01 2.56
CA GLU A 58 5.35 16.62 3.71
C GLU A 58 4.62 15.59 4.58
N ILE A 59 4.06 14.56 3.98
CA ILE A 59 3.14 13.64 4.65
C ILE A 59 3.81 12.31 5.04
N LEU A 60 4.59 11.72 4.11
CA LEU A 60 5.15 10.38 4.33
C LEU A 60 6.25 10.41 5.39
N PHE A 61 6.30 9.31 6.15
CA PHE A 61 7.25 9.11 7.24
C PHE A 61 7.15 10.15 8.37
N SER A 62 6.06 10.90 8.41
CA SER A 62 5.81 11.84 9.49
C SER A 62 5.52 11.10 10.79
N LYS A 63 5.94 11.70 11.92
CA LYS A 63 5.64 11.20 13.26
C LYS A 63 4.43 11.90 13.87
N LYS A 64 3.84 12.84 13.14
CA LYS A 64 2.65 13.55 13.59
C LYS A 64 1.41 12.65 13.51
N GLU A 65 0.38 12.98 14.27
CA GLU A 65 -0.91 12.33 14.13
C GLU A 65 -1.50 12.63 12.74
N LEU A 66 -2.25 11.67 12.20
CA LEU A 66 -2.80 11.82 10.85
C LEU A 66 -3.66 13.05 10.69
N ASN A 67 -4.41 13.43 11.74
CA ASN A 67 -5.28 14.60 11.69
C ASN A 67 -4.52 15.93 11.74
N GLU A 68 -3.22 15.89 12.00
CA GLU A 68 -2.35 17.07 11.96
C GLU A 68 -1.68 17.26 10.61
N LEU A 69 -1.81 16.27 9.70
CA LEU A 69 -1.20 16.28 8.38
C LEU A 69 -2.18 16.83 7.35
N GLY A 70 -1.60 17.47 6.33
CA GLY A 70 -2.40 18.11 5.30
C GLY A 70 -2.90 19.48 5.74
N ASP A 71 -3.93 19.94 5.09
CA ASP A 71 -4.53 21.26 5.34
C ASP A 71 -5.56 21.25 6.44
#